data_dff22353e2614182054c4aa882dd5adc
#
_entry.id   dff22353e2614182054c4aa882dd5adc
#
_cell.length_a   1.000
_cell.length_b   1.000
_cell.length_c   1.000
_cell.angle_alpha   90.00
_cell.angle_beta   90.00
_cell.angle_gamma   90.00
#
_symmetry.space_group_name_H-M   'P 1'
#
loop_
_entity.id
_entity.type
_entity.pdbx_description
1 polymer ?
#
loop_
_entity_poly.entity_id
_entity_poly.type
_entity_poly.pdbx_seq_one_letter_code
_entity_poly.pdbx_strand_id
1 'polypeptide(L)'
;MEKVLLFTDIHIHPHKRSQERLNDCLQVLEWVFETAKNEKIKTILFGGDLFHDRQKIDVFTYQKTFEILLKWLPTNHFHLYLVLGNHDLWFNEQTSISSVMPFSSLPNCTIIDKPTRYKIEGSFWDFIPFTHDPINAVDLLQKQEGEFQYALGHLAVDGAILHGSSIADVAIEHDGEMVKIGTSIFKKYKKVFLGHYHCQQILQPNIEYIGSPLQLSFGEAFQDKHIIIFDCNNANIKYINNDFSPRHLVIKPEDTDKYDLEKNFVRIIVENISGADLIDMRKQISQDRNIGSLEIRQQKKSLEKELIDNAKSILFKEDEMIEQYVEKVGDNGLDKEKLIRIGKLICEREIK
;
A
#
# COMPACT_ATOMS: atom_id res chain seq x y z
N MET A 1 16.64 12.37 -24.28
CA MET A 1 17.07 11.95 -22.93
C MET A 1 16.30 10.70 -22.62
N GLU A 2 16.98 9.60 -22.38
CA GLU A 2 16.36 8.28 -22.20
C GLU A 2 15.91 8.12 -20.73
N LYS A 3 14.92 8.93 -20.34
CA LYS A 3 14.36 8.96 -18.99
C LYS A 3 12.88 8.62 -18.99
N VAL A 4 12.45 7.92 -17.96
CA VAL A 4 11.04 7.63 -17.68
C VAL A 4 10.66 8.19 -16.32
N LEU A 5 9.38 8.52 -16.14
CA LEU A 5 8.80 8.86 -14.86
C LEU A 5 7.98 7.68 -14.37
N LEU A 6 8.20 7.26 -13.11
CA LEU A 6 7.48 6.14 -12.50
C LEU A 6 6.70 6.60 -11.27
N PHE A 7 5.49 6.08 -11.13
CA PHE A 7 4.67 6.18 -9.93
C PHE A 7 3.69 5.01 -9.85
N THR A 8 3.05 4.78 -8.70
CA THR A 8 2.15 3.65 -8.46
C THR A 8 1.19 3.95 -7.32
N ASP A 9 0.14 3.15 -7.15
CA ASP A 9 -0.70 3.11 -5.94
C ASP A 9 -1.27 4.49 -5.55
N ILE A 10 -1.79 5.24 -6.52
CA ILE A 10 -2.39 6.55 -6.25
C ILE A 10 -3.76 6.44 -5.56
N HIS A 11 -4.48 5.34 -5.79
CA HIS A 11 -5.76 5.02 -5.14
C HIS A 11 -6.76 6.18 -5.14
N ILE A 12 -7.06 6.71 -6.30
CA ILE A 12 -8.00 7.83 -6.45
C ILE A 12 -9.36 7.48 -5.85
N HIS A 13 -9.77 8.21 -4.81
CA HIS A 13 -11.00 7.95 -4.07
C HIS A 13 -11.48 9.17 -3.27
N PRO A 14 -12.80 9.42 -3.24
CA PRO A 14 -13.39 10.46 -2.39
C PRO A 14 -13.62 9.95 -0.95
N HIS A 15 -12.56 9.52 -0.24
CA HIS A 15 -12.65 8.95 1.10
C HIS A 15 -13.76 9.60 1.95
N LYS A 16 -14.69 8.80 2.47
CA LYS A 16 -15.87 9.25 3.22
C LYS A 16 -16.72 10.29 2.46
N ARG A 17 -16.74 10.23 1.13
CA ARG A 17 -17.39 11.22 0.23
C ARG A 17 -16.84 12.64 0.38
N SER A 18 -15.59 12.79 0.73
CA SER A 18 -14.91 14.07 0.80
C SER A 18 -14.42 14.49 -0.59
N GLN A 19 -15.00 15.58 -1.10
CA GLN A 19 -14.54 16.19 -2.35
C GLN A 19 -13.11 16.70 -2.23
N GLU A 20 -12.70 17.17 -1.05
CA GLU A 20 -11.35 17.66 -0.78
C GLU A 20 -10.34 16.52 -0.93
N ARG A 21 -10.62 15.33 -0.35
CA ARG A 21 -9.74 14.19 -0.46
C ARG A 21 -9.61 13.66 -1.90
N LEU A 22 -10.71 13.67 -2.65
CA LEU A 22 -10.64 13.37 -4.08
C LEU A 22 -9.76 14.37 -4.81
N ASN A 23 -9.91 15.66 -4.51
CA ASN A 23 -9.07 16.71 -5.12
C ASN A 23 -7.59 16.52 -4.81
N ASP A 24 -7.21 16.09 -3.60
CA ASP A 24 -5.82 15.75 -3.25
C ASP A 24 -5.26 14.69 -4.21
N CYS A 25 -6.00 13.60 -4.43
CA CYS A 25 -5.59 12.54 -5.36
C CYS A 25 -5.48 13.05 -6.80
N LEU A 26 -6.48 13.82 -7.27
CA LEU A 26 -6.48 14.37 -8.63
C LEU A 26 -5.33 15.37 -8.83
N GLN A 27 -5.02 16.17 -7.80
CA GLN A 27 -3.90 17.12 -7.82
C GLN A 27 -2.55 16.40 -7.91
N VAL A 28 -2.41 15.26 -7.24
CA VAL A 28 -1.21 14.41 -7.38
C VAL A 28 -1.09 13.87 -8.81
N LEU A 29 -2.19 13.42 -9.42
CA LEU A 29 -2.17 12.96 -10.81
C LEU A 29 -1.76 14.09 -11.77
N GLU A 30 -2.29 15.31 -11.60
CA GLU A 30 -1.87 16.49 -12.36
C GLU A 30 -0.38 16.79 -12.17
N TRP A 31 0.10 16.76 -10.93
CA TRP A 31 1.51 17.01 -10.59
C TRP A 31 2.47 16.03 -11.24
N VAL A 32 2.08 14.75 -11.39
CA VAL A 32 2.87 13.75 -12.13
C VAL A 32 3.13 14.22 -13.56
N PHE A 33 2.08 14.66 -14.26
CA PHE A 33 2.20 15.16 -15.64
C PHE A 33 2.95 16.49 -15.74
N GLU A 34 2.73 17.40 -14.80
CA GLU A 34 3.48 18.67 -14.71
C GLU A 34 4.96 18.41 -14.51
N THR A 35 5.31 17.47 -13.63
CA THR A 35 6.70 17.07 -13.40
C THR A 35 7.31 16.47 -14.66
N ALA A 36 6.61 15.55 -15.34
CA ALA A 36 7.08 14.98 -16.61
C ALA A 36 7.33 16.07 -17.66
N LYS A 37 6.43 17.06 -17.76
CA LYS A 37 6.58 18.20 -18.67
C LYS A 37 7.80 19.04 -18.33
N ASN A 38 7.99 19.41 -17.07
CA ASN A 38 9.09 20.25 -16.60
C ASN A 38 10.45 19.57 -16.79
N GLU A 39 10.52 18.27 -16.53
CA GLU A 39 11.73 17.44 -16.72
C GLU A 39 11.91 16.97 -18.18
N LYS A 40 10.99 17.36 -19.10
CA LYS A 40 11.00 16.99 -20.53
C LYS A 40 10.97 15.49 -20.77
N ILE A 41 10.34 14.74 -19.89
CA ILE A 41 10.12 13.30 -19.99
C ILE A 41 8.82 13.06 -20.78
N LYS A 42 8.83 12.11 -21.70
CA LYS A 42 7.67 11.79 -22.53
C LYS A 42 7.01 10.47 -22.14
N THR A 43 7.75 9.60 -21.49
CA THR A 43 7.29 8.28 -21.12
C THR A 43 7.00 8.19 -19.62
N ILE A 44 5.78 7.83 -19.29
CA ILE A 44 5.30 7.68 -17.93
C ILE A 44 4.91 6.23 -17.71
N LEU A 45 5.45 5.61 -16.67
CA LEU A 45 5.20 4.24 -16.28
C LEU A 45 4.42 4.23 -14.98
N PHE A 46 3.21 3.70 -15.01
CA PHE A 46 2.33 3.59 -13.84
C PHE A 46 2.24 2.14 -13.37
N GLY A 47 2.58 1.90 -12.12
CA GLY A 47 2.73 0.57 -11.54
C GLY A 47 1.45 -0.06 -10.98
N GLY A 48 0.26 0.48 -11.28
CA GLY A 48 -1.02 -0.12 -10.89
C GLY A 48 -1.72 0.56 -9.71
N ASP A 49 -2.95 0.14 -9.46
CA ASP A 49 -3.84 0.65 -8.42
C ASP A 49 -4.19 2.15 -8.61
N LEU A 50 -4.79 2.45 -9.77
CA LEU A 50 -5.25 3.81 -10.09
C LEU A 50 -6.43 4.22 -9.22
N PHE A 51 -7.43 3.36 -9.04
CA PHE A 51 -8.59 3.58 -8.20
C PHE A 51 -8.50 2.76 -6.91
N HIS A 52 -9.11 3.27 -5.84
CA HIS A 52 -9.14 2.57 -4.56
C HIS A 52 -10.19 1.45 -4.53
N ASP A 53 -11.39 1.72 -5.03
CA ASP A 53 -12.48 0.76 -5.05
C ASP A 53 -12.47 -0.09 -6.32
N ARG A 54 -12.54 -1.42 -6.15
CA ARG A 54 -12.53 -2.39 -7.25
C ARG A 54 -13.86 -2.48 -7.97
N GLN A 55 -14.95 -2.52 -7.20
CA GLN A 55 -16.28 -2.87 -7.71
C GLN A 55 -17.18 -1.68 -7.96
N LYS A 56 -16.88 -0.53 -7.36
CA LYS A 56 -17.76 0.63 -7.42
C LYS A 56 -16.97 1.93 -7.41
N ILE A 57 -16.80 2.50 -8.58
CA ILE A 57 -16.22 3.82 -8.75
C ILE A 57 -17.36 4.78 -9.08
N ASP A 58 -17.47 5.89 -8.34
CA ASP A 58 -18.50 6.88 -8.66
C ASP A 58 -18.16 7.62 -9.97
N VAL A 59 -19.23 8.03 -10.67
CA VAL A 59 -19.11 8.64 -11.99
C VAL A 59 -18.25 9.89 -11.99
N PHE A 60 -18.35 10.69 -10.93
CA PHE A 60 -17.59 11.94 -10.83
C PHE A 60 -16.09 11.67 -10.72
N THR A 61 -15.68 10.74 -9.85
CA THR A 61 -14.28 10.31 -9.69
C THR A 61 -13.71 9.77 -11.00
N TYR A 62 -14.49 8.90 -11.67
CA TYR A 62 -14.07 8.30 -12.93
C TYR A 62 -13.91 9.35 -14.03
N GLN A 63 -14.91 10.23 -14.19
CA GLN A 63 -14.90 11.27 -15.19
C GLN A 63 -13.73 12.25 -14.97
N LYS A 64 -13.49 12.69 -13.74
CA LYS A 64 -12.40 13.62 -13.43
C LYS A 64 -11.02 13.02 -13.73
N THR A 65 -10.84 11.75 -13.41
CA THR A 65 -9.60 11.03 -13.76
C THR A 65 -9.43 10.96 -15.28
N PHE A 66 -10.50 10.59 -16.00
CA PHE A 66 -10.49 10.54 -17.47
C PHE A 66 -10.17 11.91 -18.10
N GLU A 67 -10.76 12.99 -17.60
CA GLU A 67 -10.53 14.36 -18.09
C GLU A 67 -9.06 14.76 -17.94
N ILE A 68 -8.40 14.41 -16.83
CA ILE A 68 -6.96 14.68 -16.63
C ILE A 68 -6.13 13.91 -17.66
N LEU A 69 -6.37 12.62 -17.85
CA LEU A 69 -5.63 11.81 -18.82
C LEU A 69 -5.85 12.34 -20.25
N LEU A 70 -7.09 12.66 -20.60
CA LEU A 70 -7.44 13.23 -21.92
C LEU A 70 -6.79 14.59 -22.16
N LYS A 71 -6.64 15.41 -21.13
CA LYS A 71 -5.95 16.72 -21.21
C LYS A 71 -4.46 16.54 -21.48
N TRP A 72 -3.80 15.63 -20.76
CA TRP A 72 -2.36 15.59 -20.73
C TRP A 72 -1.72 14.72 -21.81
N LEU A 73 -2.28 13.54 -22.11
CA LEU A 73 -1.65 12.57 -23.00
C LEU A 73 -1.47 13.10 -24.43
N PRO A 74 -2.53 13.58 -25.12
CA PRO A 74 -2.36 14.04 -26.50
C PRO A 74 -1.61 15.38 -26.59
N THR A 75 -1.93 16.32 -25.67
CA THR A 75 -1.45 17.70 -25.75
C THR A 75 0.06 17.80 -25.59
N ASN A 76 0.66 16.95 -24.77
CA ASN A 76 2.09 16.98 -24.47
C ASN A 76 2.85 15.82 -25.13
N HIS A 77 2.19 15.00 -25.93
CA HIS A 77 2.77 13.79 -26.54
C HIS A 77 3.36 12.85 -25.48
N PHE A 78 2.69 12.73 -24.33
CA PHE A 78 3.05 11.76 -23.32
C PHE A 78 2.57 10.37 -23.75
N HIS A 79 3.34 9.35 -23.41
CA HIS A 79 2.92 7.97 -23.48
C HIS A 79 2.82 7.39 -22.07
N LEU A 80 1.63 6.96 -21.67
CA LEU A 80 1.37 6.30 -20.41
C LEU A 80 1.29 4.80 -20.61
N TYR A 81 2.17 4.06 -19.94
CA TYR A 81 2.05 2.62 -19.75
C TYR A 81 1.45 2.37 -18.38
N LEU A 82 0.27 1.78 -18.34
CA LEU A 82 -0.48 1.50 -17.12
C LEU A 82 -0.53 0.01 -16.88
N VAL A 83 0.19 -0.45 -15.86
CA VAL A 83 0.17 -1.84 -15.39
C VAL A 83 -1.07 -2.06 -14.53
N LEU A 84 -1.77 -3.19 -14.68
CA LEU A 84 -2.90 -3.49 -13.82
C LEU A 84 -2.43 -3.86 -12.42
N GLY A 85 -2.95 -3.15 -11.42
CA GLY A 85 -2.88 -3.52 -10.02
C GLY A 85 -4.09 -4.35 -9.59
N ASN A 86 -4.08 -4.85 -8.36
CA ASN A 86 -5.17 -5.67 -7.85
C ASN A 86 -6.46 -4.86 -7.58
N HIS A 87 -6.33 -3.54 -7.32
CA HIS A 87 -7.49 -2.66 -7.19
C HIS A 87 -8.08 -2.21 -8.53
N ASP A 88 -7.36 -2.38 -9.63
CA ASP A 88 -7.88 -2.10 -10.96
C ASP A 88 -8.77 -3.23 -11.49
N LEU A 89 -8.70 -4.43 -10.91
CA LEU A 89 -9.44 -5.62 -11.32
C LEU A 89 -10.76 -5.76 -10.58
N TRP A 90 -11.82 -6.15 -11.29
CA TRP A 90 -13.09 -6.49 -10.65
C TRP A 90 -12.96 -7.72 -9.75
N PHE A 91 -12.32 -8.79 -10.25
CA PHE A 91 -11.90 -9.95 -9.47
C PHE A 91 -10.40 -10.20 -9.69
N ASN A 92 -9.70 -10.55 -8.62
CA ASN A 92 -8.26 -10.82 -8.69
C ASN A 92 -7.86 -11.93 -9.67
N GLU A 93 -8.78 -12.83 -9.99
CA GLU A 93 -8.55 -13.99 -10.86
C GLU A 93 -8.86 -13.68 -12.34
N GLN A 94 -9.36 -12.49 -12.67
CA GLN A 94 -9.87 -12.16 -13.99
C GLN A 94 -9.38 -10.80 -14.46
N THR A 95 -8.30 -10.80 -15.26
CA THR A 95 -7.68 -9.56 -15.76
C THR A 95 -8.47 -8.90 -16.91
N SER A 96 -9.44 -9.62 -17.51
CA SER A 96 -10.22 -9.13 -18.65
C SER A 96 -11.23 -8.03 -18.31
N ILE A 97 -11.61 -7.90 -17.02
CA ILE A 97 -12.53 -6.87 -16.53
C ILE A 97 -11.79 -6.00 -15.53
N SER A 98 -11.43 -4.80 -15.96
CA SER A 98 -10.76 -3.81 -15.12
C SER A 98 -11.35 -2.42 -15.30
N SER A 99 -11.23 -1.63 -14.23
CA SER A 99 -11.69 -0.24 -14.20
C SER A 99 -10.92 0.67 -15.16
N VAL A 100 -9.71 0.29 -15.52
CA VAL A 100 -8.80 1.11 -16.35
C VAL A 100 -8.79 0.70 -17.82
N MET A 101 -9.37 -0.45 -18.18
CA MET A 101 -9.40 -0.92 -19.56
C MET A 101 -10.01 0.12 -20.54
N PRO A 102 -11.08 0.87 -20.21
CA PRO A 102 -11.61 1.91 -21.07
C PRO A 102 -10.62 3.01 -21.44
N PHE A 103 -9.58 3.24 -20.63
CA PHE A 103 -8.54 4.24 -20.93
C PHE A 103 -7.64 3.83 -22.10
N SER A 104 -7.66 2.56 -22.53
CA SER A 104 -6.97 2.12 -23.75
C SER A 104 -7.48 2.83 -25.02
N SER A 105 -8.67 3.45 -24.96
CA SER A 105 -9.21 4.28 -26.04
C SER A 105 -8.56 5.68 -26.11
N LEU A 106 -7.85 6.08 -25.06
CA LEU A 106 -7.12 7.34 -25.06
C LEU A 106 -5.86 7.25 -25.92
N PRO A 107 -5.52 8.28 -26.69
CA PRO A 107 -4.28 8.31 -27.46
C PRO A 107 -3.08 8.21 -26.51
N ASN A 108 -2.10 7.41 -26.90
CA ASN A 108 -0.85 7.21 -26.15
C ASN A 108 -1.06 6.64 -24.72
N CYS A 109 -2.11 5.84 -24.52
CA CYS A 109 -2.33 5.10 -23.28
C CYS A 109 -2.28 3.59 -23.61
N THR A 110 -1.33 2.90 -23.03
CA THR A 110 -1.15 1.45 -23.17
C THR A 110 -1.49 0.77 -21.86
N ILE A 111 -2.54 -0.05 -21.85
CA ILE A 111 -2.91 -0.85 -20.67
C ILE A 111 -2.15 -2.18 -20.75
N ILE A 112 -1.49 -2.53 -19.68
CA ILE A 112 -0.72 -3.77 -19.53
C ILE A 112 -1.53 -4.75 -18.69
N ASP A 113 -2.23 -5.67 -19.34
CA ASP A 113 -3.11 -6.68 -18.73
C ASP A 113 -2.49 -8.07 -18.63
N LYS A 114 -1.30 -8.26 -19.21
CA LYS A 114 -0.54 -9.52 -19.19
C LYS A 114 0.95 -9.25 -19.19
N PRO A 115 1.78 -10.22 -18.77
CA PRO A 115 3.24 -10.09 -18.82
C PRO A 115 3.72 -9.76 -20.22
N THR A 116 4.34 -8.60 -20.40
CA THR A 116 4.71 -8.09 -21.73
C THR A 116 6.03 -7.32 -21.65
N ARG A 117 6.87 -7.48 -22.68
CA ARG A 117 8.12 -6.74 -22.84
C ARG A 117 7.98 -5.64 -23.89
N TYR A 118 8.43 -4.44 -23.54
CA TYR A 118 8.54 -3.32 -24.46
C TYR A 118 9.96 -2.78 -24.51
N LYS A 119 10.35 -2.23 -25.66
CA LYS A 119 11.56 -1.41 -25.75
C LYS A 119 11.17 0.05 -25.57
N ILE A 120 11.57 0.64 -24.45
CA ILE A 120 11.22 1.99 -24.03
C ILE A 120 12.52 2.74 -23.75
N GLU A 121 12.66 3.96 -24.33
CA GLU A 121 13.83 4.81 -24.14
C GLU A 121 15.15 4.02 -24.31
N GLY A 122 15.23 3.22 -25.38
CA GLY A 122 16.41 2.43 -25.72
C GLY A 122 16.60 1.12 -24.92
N SER A 123 15.89 0.93 -23.84
CA SER A 123 16.03 -0.22 -22.93
C SER A 123 14.82 -1.15 -22.96
N PHE A 124 15.03 -2.42 -22.60
CA PHE A 124 13.94 -3.38 -22.44
C PHE A 124 13.32 -3.27 -21.05
N TRP A 125 12.00 -3.14 -21.03
CA TRP A 125 11.16 -3.10 -19.86
C TRP A 125 10.18 -4.26 -19.85
N ASP A 126 10.22 -5.07 -18.81
CA ASP A 126 9.26 -6.11 -18.55
C ASP A 126 8.18 -5.58 -17.61
N PHE A 127 6.93 -5.70 -18.04
CA PHE A 127 5.77 -5.31 -17.28
C PHE A 127 5.07 -6.54 -16.74
N ILE A 128 4.82 -6.57 -15.44
CA ILE A 128 4.22 -7.69 -14.74
C ILE A 128 2.99 -7.19 -14.00
N PRO A 129 1.78 -7.26 -14.60
CA PRO A 129 0.54 -6.88 -13.90
C PRO A 129 0.29 -7.81 -12.72
N PHE A 130 -0.61 -7.40 -11.85
CA PHE A 130 -1.01 -8.21 -10.70
C PHE A 130 -1.42 -9.61 -11.14
N THR A 131 -0.84 -10.60 -10.51
CA THR A 131 -1.07 -12.02 -10.76
C THR A 131 -0.86 -12.83 -9.50
N HIS A 132 -1.58 -13.96 -9.38
CA HIS A 132 -1.37 -14.94 -8.32
C HIS A 132 -0.17 -15.86 -8.58
N ASP A 133 0.35 -15.88 -9.82
CA ASP A 133 1.53 -16.68 -10.19
C ASP A 133 2.61 -15.80 -10.86
N PRO A 134 3.37 -15.01 -10.06
CA PRO A 134 4.45 -14.19 -10.59
C PRO A 134 5.63 -14.98 -11.14
N ILE A 135 5.80 -16.25 -10.74
CA ILE A 135 6.86 -17.12 -11.27
C ILE A 135 6.57 -17.40 -12.74
N ASN A 136 5.37 -17.89 -13.06
CA ASN A 136 4.97 -18.13 -14.44
C ASN A 136 5.00 -16.85 -15.27
N ALA A 137 4.60 -15.70 -14.69
CA ALA A 137 4.66 -14.41 -15.37
C ALA A 137 6.09 -14.06 -15.82
N VAL A 138 7.09 -14.23 -14.94
CA VAL A 138 8.50 -14.01 -15.27
C VAL A 138 9.01 -15.05 -16.27
N ASP A 139 8.60 -16.31 -16.17
CA ASP A 139 8.98 -17.38 -17.11
C ASP A 139 8.42 -17.14 -18.52
N LEU A 140 7.22 -16.58 -18.63
CA LEU A 140 6.66 -16.15 -19.92
C LEU A 140 7.51 -15.05 -20.56
N LEU A 141 8.02 -14.10 -19.77
CA LEU A 141 8.90 -13.05 -20.25
C LEU A 141 10.28 -13.58 -20.69
N GLN A 142 10.74 -14.68 -20.07
CA GLN A 142 11.99 -15.33 -20.49
C GLN A 142 11.94 -15.90 -21.92
N LYS A 143 10.74 -16.18 -22.43
CA LYS A 143 10.53 -16.69 -23.81
C LYS A 143 10.47 -15.58 -24.85
N GLN A 144 10.45 -14.30 -24.42
CA GLN A 144 10.42 -13.16 -25.33
C GLN A 144 11.85 -12.73 -25.74
N GLU A 145 11.98 -12.15 -26.90
CA GLU A 145 13.26 -11.62 -27.38
C GLU A 145 13.72 -10.40 -26.56
N GLY A 146 15.02 -10.25 -26.44
CA GLY A 146 15.67 -9.14 -25.74
C GLY A 146 16.26 -9.51 -24.38
N GLU A 147 16.97 -8.56 -23.79
CA GLU A 147 17.66 -8.74 -22.51
C GLU A 147 16.75 -8.38 -21.32
N PHE A 148 16.99 -9.04 -20.18
CA PHE A 148 16.42 -8.62 -18.90
C PHE A 148 17.16 -7.39 -18.39
N GLN A 149 16.58 -6.20 -18.62
CA GLN A 149 17.17 -4.95 -18.13
C GLN A 149 16.38 -4.40 -16.95
N TYR A 150 15.14 -3.95 -17.19
CA TYR A 150 14.30 -3.32 -16.19
C TYR A 150 12.96 -4.03 -16.10
N ALA A 151 12.33 -3.95 -14.93
CA ALA A 151 10.96 -4.41 -14.76
C ALA A 151 10.13 -3.42 -13.93
N LEU A 152 8.85 -3.34 -14.26
CA LEU A 152 7.82 -2.71 -13.44
C LEU A 152 6.70 -3.72 -13.21
N GLY A 153 6.44 -4.04 -11.95
CA GLY A 153 5.39 -5.00 -11.58
C GLY A 153 4.49 -4.50 -10.47
N HIS A 154 3.28 -5.09 -10.38
CA HIS A 154 2.38 -4.88 -9.27
C HIS A 154 2.21 -6.20 -8.51
N LEU A 155 3.11 -6.46 -7.58
CA LEU A 155 3.28 -7.78 -6.98
C LEU A 155 3.55 -7.71 -5.47
N ALA A 156 3.02 -8.69 -4.73
CA ALA A 156 3.44 -8.97 -3.37
C ALA A 156 4.70 -9.86 -3.38
N VAL A 157 5.72 -9.47 -2.62
CA VAL A 157 6.97 -10.23 -2.48
C VAL A 157 7.23 -10.50 -1.00
N ASP A 158 7.64 -11.73 -0.70
CA ASP A 158 7.96 -12.19 0.66
C ASP A 158 9.08 -11.32 1.28
N GLY A 159 8.91 -10.98 2.55
CA GLY A 159 9.84 -10.14 3.30
C GLY A 159 9.65 -8.63 3.15
N ALA A 160 8.69 -8.18 2.33
CA ALA A 160 8.36 -6.76 2.23
C ALA A 160 7.63 -6.25 3.48
N ILE A 161 7.81 -4.98 3.82
CA ILE A 161 7.10 -4.32 4.92
C ILE A 161 5.70 -3.91 4.45
N LEU A 162 4.66 -4.38 5.13
CA LEU A 162 3.27 -4.02 4.84
C LEU A 162 2.94 -2.64 5.41
N HIS A 163 2.96 -2.54 6.74
CA HIS A 163 2.80 -1.29 7.50
C HIS A 163 3.31 -1.48 8.94
N GLY A 164 3.94 -0.46 9.47
CA GLY A 164 4.58 -0.54 10.79
C GLY A 164 5.73 -1.56 10.79
N SER A 165 5.61 -2.61 11.60
CA SER A 165 6.59 -3.71 11.70
C SER A 165 6.10 -5.02 11.07
N SER A 166 4.94 -5.01 10.41
CA SER A 166 4.38 -6.21 9.79
C SER A 166 5.11 -6.53 8.49
N ILE A 167 5.59 -7.78 8.38
CA ILE A 167 6.31 -8.28 7.21
C ILE A 167 5.38 -9.20 6.41
N ALA A 168 5.44 -9.10 5.09
CA ALA A 168 4.71 -9.95 4.17
C ALA A 168 5.27 -11.38 4.20
N ASP A 169 4.40 -12.36 4.36
CA ASP A 169 4.66 -13.78 4.15
C ASP A 169 3.86 -14.22 2.93
N VAL A 170 4.51 -14.29 1.77
CA VAL A 170 3.85 -14.49 0.48
C VAL A 170 4.28 -15.84 -0.10
N ALA A 171 3.34 -16.77 -0.14
CA ALA A 171 3.52 -18.07 -0.78
C ALA A 171 2.37 -18.38 -1.73
N ILE A 172 2.65 -19.08 -2.81
CA ILE A 172 1.66 -19.52 -3.80
C ILE A 172 1.80 -21.02 -4.03
N GLU A 173 0.75 -21.65 -4.52
CA GLU A 173 0.82 -22.99 -5.08
C GLU A 173 1.33 -22.89 -6.53
N HIS A 174 2.49 -23.48 -6.81
CA HIS A 174 3.13 -23.53 -8.12
C HIS A 174 3.60 -24.96 -8.38
N ASP A 175 3.15 -25.57 -9.48
CA ASP A 175 3.40 -26.96 -9.84
C ASP A 175 3.09 -27.99 -8.72
N GLY A 176 2.05 -27.69 -7.89
CA GLY A 176 1.61 -28.56 -6.80
C GLY A 176 2.40 -28.42 -5.49
N GLU A 177 3.30 -27.47 -5.41
CA GLU A 177 4.08 -27.17 -4.21
C GLU A 177 3.83 -25.72 -3.73
N MET A 178 3.88 -25.50 -2.40
CA MET A 178 3.84 -24.15 -1.82
C MET A 178 5.21 -23.50 -1.95
N VAL A 179 5.30 -22.46 -2.78
CA VAL A 179 6.55 -21.73 -3.07
C VAL A 179 6.44 -20.29 -2.57
N LYS A 180 7.44 -19.84 -1.82
CA LYS A 180 7.55 -18.43 -1.41
C LYS A 180 7.95 -17.54 -2.58
N ILE A 181 7.23 -16.43 -2.74
CA ILE A 181 7.54 -15.42 -3.76
C ILE A 181 8.60 -14.48 -3.22
N GLY A 182 9.85 -14.92 -3.28
CA GLY A 182 10.99 -14.13 -2.84
C GLY A 182 11.61 -13.29 -3.97
N THR A 183 12.57 -12.47 -3.59
CA THR A 183 13.33 -11.59 -4.52
C THR A 183 14.11 -12.36 -5.59
N SER A 184 14.27 -13.67 -5.42
CA SER A 184 15.04 -14.53 -6.33
C SER A 184 14.50 -14.60 -7.76
N ILE A 185 13.18 -14.40 -7.96
CA ILE A 185 12.55 -14.39 -9.30
C ILE A 185 13.09 -13.24 -10.16
N PHE A 186 13.63 -12.19 -9.54
CA PHE A 186 14.12 -10.98 -10.21
C PHE A 186 15.64 -10.93 -10.40
N LYS A 187 16.37 -11.99 -10.13
CA LYS A 187 17.85 -12.02 -10.18
C LYS A 187 18.46 -11.55 -11.50
N LYS A 188 17.74 -11.74 -12.61
CA LYS A 188 18.24 -11.42 -13.96
C LYS A 188 18.13 -9.92 -14.28
N TYR A 189 17.30 -9.17 -13.55
CA TYR A 189 17.05 -7.76 -13.85
C TYR A 189 18.11 -6.85 -13.25
N LYS A 190 18.49 -5.81 -13.97
CA LYS A 190 19.38 -4.74 -13.49
C LYS A 190 18.69 -3.88 -12.45
N LYS A 191 17.40 -3.57 -12.66
CA LYS A 191 16.55 -2.86 -11.70
C LYS A 191 15.09 -3.29 -11.86
N VAL A 192 14.41 -3.45 -10.74
CA VAL A 192 12.98 -3.79 -10.63
C VAL A 192 12.30 -2.77 -9.75
N PHE A 193 11.21 -2.22 -10.25
CA PHE A 193 10.31 -1.35 -9.53
C PHE A 193 9.00 -2.08 -9.27
N LEU A 194 8.47 -1.98 -8.07
CA LEU A 194 7.25 -2.65 -7.66
C LEU A 194 6.23 -1.68 -7.09
N GLY A 195 4.95 -1.87 -7.45
CA GLY A 195 3.78 -1.36 -6.75
C GLY A 195 3.19 -2.42 -5.82
N HIS A 196 2.05 -2.12 -5.19
CA HIS A 196 1.27 -2.91 -4.26
C HIS A 196 1.46 -2.52 -2.79
N TYR A 197 2.68 -2.30 -2.33
CA TYR A 197 2.93 -1.82 -0.97
C TYR A 197 3.23 -0.32 -0.98
N HIS A 198 2.46 0.43 -0.16
CA HIS A 198 2.47 1.89 -0.18
C HIS A 198 3.68 2.53 0.50
N CYS A 199 4.46 1.74 1.25
CA CYS A 199 5.71 2.19 1.86
C CYS A 199 6.86 1.99 0.88
N GLN A 200 7.56 3.07 0.54
CA GLN A 200 8.80 2.97 -0.23
C GLN A 200 9.82 2.14 0.56
N GLN A 201 10.38 1.12 -0.09
CA GLN A 201 11.35 0.24 0.54
C GLN A 201 12.25 -0.45 -0.49
N ILE A 202 13.51 -0.63 -0.14
CA ILE A 202 14.50 -1.35 -0.94
C ILE A 202 14.64 -2.76 -0.37
N LEU A 203 14.16 -3.77 -1.10
CA LEU A 203 14.29 -5.18 -0.69
C LEU A 203 15.66 -5.74 -1.01
N GLN A 204 16.21 -5.35 -2.16
CA GLN A 204 17.55 -5.68 -2.63
C GLN A 204 18.11 -4.45 -3.38
N PRO A 205 19.41 -4.33 -3.61
CA PRO A 205 19.97 -3.18 -4.32
C PRO A 205 19.33 -2.91 -5.68
N ASN A 206 18.84 -3.96 -6.32
CA ASN A 206 18.15 -3.88 -7.62
C ASN A 206 16.63 -3.99 -7.54
N ILE A 207 15.99 -4.13 -6.36
CA ILE A 207 14.55 -4.33 -6.20
C ILE A 207 13.99 -3.33 -5.21
N GLU A 208 13.03 -2.53 -5.65
CA GLU A 208 12.45 -1.44 -4.89
C GLU A 208 10.94 -1.34 -5.07
N TYR A 209 10.20 -1.23 -3.97
CA TYR A 209 8.84 -0.73 -3.97
C TYR A 209 8.85 0.79 -4.05
N ILE A 210 8.15 1.33 -5.04
CA ILE A 210 8.06 2.78 -5.26
C ILE A 210 7.31 3.44 -4.10
N GLY A 211 6.24 2.81 -3.62
CA GLY A 211 5.30 3.36 -2.66
C GLY A 211 4.30 4.33 -3.29
N SER A 212 3.23 4.63 -2.55
CA SER A 212 2.20 5.56 -3.00
C SER A 212 2.72 7.00 -3.07
N PRO A 213 2.26 7.82 -4.02
CA PRO A 213 2.76 9.20 -4.20
C PRO A 213 2.15 10.21 -3.21
N LEU A 214 1.18 9.78 -2.39
CA LEU A 214 0.60 10.53 -1.27
C LEU A 214 0.27 9.57 -0.14
N GLN A 215 0.13 10.09 1.09
CA GLN A 215 -0.28 9.26 2.22
C GLN A 215 -1.78 8.93 2.14
N LEU A 216 -2.12 7.65 2.11
CA LEU A 216 -3.49 7.15 1.96
C LEU A 216 -4.19 6.91 3.30
N SER A 217 -3.43 6.64 4.35
CA SER A 217 -3.96 6.31 5.67
C SER A 217 -3.04 6.70 6.82
N PHE A 218 -3.56 6.62 8.05
CA PHE A 218 -2.75 6.80 9.26
C PHE A 218 -1.66 5.72 9.45
N GLY A 219 -1.73 4.60 8.75
CA GLY A 219 -0.65 3.62 8.73
C GLY A 219 0.60 4.12 8.01
N GLU A 220 0.47 5.19 7.23
CA GLU A 220 1.54 5.81 6.46
C GLU A 220 1.99 7.16 7.06
N ALA A 221 1.54 7.45 8.30
CA ALA A 221 1.92 8.68 8.99
C ALA A 221 3.45 8.85 9.03
N PHE A 222 3.91 10.08 8.84
CA PHE A 222 5.32 10.48 8.81
C PHE A 222 6.17 9.89 7.67
N GLN A 223 5.60 9.11 6.74
CA GLN A 223 6.32 8.66 5.56
C GLN A 223 6.42 9.80 4.54
N ASP A 224 7.61 9.99 3.98
CA ASP A 224 7.76 10.82 2.80
C ASP A 224 7.21 10.08 1.57
N LYS A 225 6.57 10.84 0.68
CA LYS A 225 5.94 10.34 -0.54
C LYS A 225 6.58 11.00 -1.75
N HIS A 226 6.73 10.24 -2.82
CA HIS A 226 7.46 10.72 -3.99
C HIS A 226 7.01 10.01 -5.28
N ILE A 227 7.50 10.53 -6.38
CA ILE A 227 7.55 9.86 -7.69
C ILE A 227 9.01 9.72 -8.12
N ILE A 228 9.29 8.85 -9.07
CA ILE A 228 10.65 8.53 -9.48
C ILE A 228 10.90 9.01 -10.92
N ILE A 229 12.05 9.66 -11.14
CA ILE A 229 12.62 9.82 -12.46
C ILE A 229 13.80 8.86 -12.58
N PHE A 230 13.73 7.97 -13.57
CA PHE A 230 14.72 6.95 -13.83
C PHE A 230 15.41 7.17 -15.17
N ASP A 231 16.73 7.18 -15.16
CA ASP A 231 17.55 7.31 -16.36
C ASP A 231 17.93 5.91 -16.87
N CYS A 232 17.39 5.54 -18.03
CA CYS A 232 17.57 4.20 -18.61
C CYS A 232 19.01 3.92 -19.07
N ASN A 233 19.86 4.93 -19.25
CA ASN A 233 21.25 4.73 -19.69
C ASN A 233 22.19 4.30 -18.58
N ASN A 234 22.02 4.91 -17.40
CA ASN A 234 22.96 4.77 -16.28
C ASN A 234 22.32 4.21 -15.01
N ALA A 235 21.00 3.90 -15.07
CA ALA A 235 20.19 3.43 -13.97
C ALA A 235 20.13 4.38 -12.75
N ASN A 236 20.38 5.68 -12.96
CA ASN A 236 20.25 6.67 -11.91
C ASN A 236 18.80 6.95 -11.56
N ILE A 237 18.53 7.07 -10.26
CA ILE A 237 17.21 7.35 -9.70
C ILE A 237 17.24 8.77 -9.09
N LYS A 238 16.20 9.56 -9.42
CA LYS A 238 15.92 10.84 -8.77
C LYS A 238 14.53 10.77 -8.18
N TYR A 239 14.42 10.87 -6.86
CA TYR A 239 13.13 11.00 -6.17
C TYR A 239 12.66 12.44 -6.20
N ILE A 240 11.39 12.66 -6.53
CA ILE A 240 10.72 13.95 -6.49
C ILE A 240 9.66 13.88 -5.41
N ASN A 241 9.89 14.57 -4.30
CA ASN A 241 9.00 14.51 -3.15
C ASN A 241 7.67 15.21 -3.40
N ASN A 242 6.62 14.67 -2.84
CA ASN A 242 5.31 15.31 -2.73
C ASN A 242 5.24 16.07 -1.40
N ASP A 243 5.58 17.35 -1.45
CA ASP A 243 5.60 18.23 -0.28
C ASP A 243 4.32 19.06 -0.11
N PHE A 244 3.33 18.89 -1.00
CA PHE A 244 2.11 19.72 -1.04
C PHE A 244 0.83 18.99 -0.58
N SER A 245 0.78 17.66 -0.67
CA SER A 245 -0.41 16.91 -0.25
C SER A 245 -0.57 16.89 1.27
N PRO A 246 -1.82 16.91 1.77
CA PRO A 246 -2.07 16.74 3.19
C PRO A 246 -1.47 15.45 3.74
N ARG A 247 -0.87 15.54 4.92
CA ARG A 247 -0.21 14.44 5.62
C ARG A 247 -1.10 13.83 6.70
N HIS A 248 -0.86 12.60 7.05
CA HIS A 248 -1.41 11.95 8.23
C HIS A 248 -0.43 12.10 9.40
N LEU A 249 -0.92 12.63 10.50
CA LEU A 249 -0.15 12.83 11.73
C LEU A 249 -0.74 11.98 12.85
N VAL A 250 0.08 11.18 13.52
CA VAL A 250 -0.30 10.41 14.70
C VAL A 250 0.55 10.92 15.86
N ILE A 251 -0.03 11.79 16.69
CA ILE A 251 0.69 12.56 17.69
C ILE A 251 0.02 12.46 19.06
N LYS A 252 0.73 12.88 20.10
CA LYS A 252 0.19 13.07 21.44
C LYS A 252 -0.32 14.50 21.64
N PRO A 253 -1.19 14.76 22.63
CA PRO A 253 -1.69 16.11 22.91
C PRO A 253 -0.58 17.16 23.12
N GLU A 254 0.49 16.80 23.83
CA GLU A 254 1.64 17.65 24.11
C GLU A 254 2.50 17.98 22.89
N ASP A 255 2.28 17.31 21.77
CA ASP A 255 3.04 17.50 20.53
C ASP A 255 2.30 18.36 19.50
N THR A 256 1.08 18.82 19.80
CA THR A 256 0.24 19.57 18.84
C THR A 256 0.89 20.85 18.32
N ASP A 257 1.74 21.49 19.10
CA ASP A 257 2.44 22.72 18.72
C ASP A 257 3.76 22.45 17.98
N LYS A 258 4.19 21.18 17.87
CA LYS A 258 5.40 20.79 17.15
C LYS A 258 5.15 20.53 15.67
N TYR A 259 3.88 20.38 15.26
CA TYR A 259 3.49 20.04 13.92
C TYR A 259 2.55 21.08 13.32
N ASP A 260 2.66 21.34 12.04
CA ASP A 260 1.61 22.04 11.30
C ASP A 260 0.40 21.11 11.15
N LEU A 261 -0.73 21.51 11.71
CA LEU A 261 -1.98 20.75 11.66
C LEU A 261 -2.89 21.20 10.53
N GLU A 262 -2.58 22.34 9.87
CA GLU A 262 -3.44 22.92 8.83
C GLU A 262 -3.56 21.98 7.63
N LYS A 263 -4.81 21.71 7.21
CA LYS A 263 -5.19 20.80 6.13
C LYS A 263 -4.78 19.32 6.33
N ASN A 264 -4.01 19.01 7.37
CA ASN A 264 -3.55 17.66 7.64
C ASN A 264 -4.62 16.80 8.32
N PHE A 265 -4.48 15.47 8.19
CA PHE A 265 -5.31 14.48 8.87
C PHE A 265 -4.63 14.13 10.19
N VAL A 266 -5.23 14.54 11.30
CA VAL A 266 -4.61 14.46 12.62
C VAL A 266 -5.29 13.40 13.47
N ARG A 267 -4.51 12.47 13.99
CA ARG A 267 -4.92 11.51 15.02
C ARG A 267 -4.16 11.77 16.30
N ILE A 268 -4.88 12.12 17.37
CA ILE A 268 -4.32 12.32 18.70
C ILE A 268 -4.51 11.05 19.51
N ILE A 269 -3.43 10.53 20.04
CA ILE A 269 -3.44 9.37 20.92
C ILE A 269 -3.42 9.86 22.37
N VAL A 270 -4.45 9.51 23.13
CA VAL A 270 -4.59 9.87 24.54
C VAL A 270 -4.66 8.63 25.42
N GLU A 271 -4.13 8.74 26.63
CA GLU A 271 -4.26 7.72 27.66
C GLU A 271 -5.26 8.21 28.73
N ASN A 272 -6.23 7.37 29.10
CA ASN A 272 -7.14 7.60 30.25
C ASN A 272 -7.76 9.01 30.31
N ILE A 273 -8.48 9.43 29.29
CA ILE A 273 -9.19 10.70 29.23
C ILE A 273 -10.68 10.52 29.59
N SER A 274 -11.27 11.45 30.34
CA SER A 274 -12.72 11.47 30.55
C SER A 274 -13.47 11.95 29.30
N GLY A 275 -14.75 11.60 29.18
CA GLY A 275 -15.57 12.06 28.04
C GLY A 275 -15.70 13.58 27.94
N ALA A 276 -15.74 14.28 29.09
CA ALA A 276 -15.79 15.75 29.14
C ALA A 276 -14.47 16.36 28.64
N ASP A 277 -13.34 15.89 29.15
CA ASP A 277 -12.02 16.39 28.75
C ASP A 277 -11.73 16.12 27.28
N LEU A 278 -12.25 15.01 26.72
CA LEU A 278 -12.13 14.69 25.30
C LEU A 278 -12.84 15.71 24.41
N ILE A 279 -14.03 16.15 24.82
CA ILE A 279 -14.82 17.19 24.13
C ILE A 279 -14.07 18.53 24.18
N ASP A 280 -13.56 18.90 25.34
CA ASP A 280 -12.84 20.16 25.52
C ASP A 280 -11.51 20.16 24.75
N MET A 281 -10.74 19.06 24.78
CA MET A 281 -9.54 18.89 23.98
C MET A 281 -9.83 19.04 22.49
N ARG A 282 -10.87 18.37 21.99
CA ARG A 282 -11.27 18.49 20.58
C ARG A 282 -11.57 19.94 20.21
N LYS A 283 -12.29 20.64 21.05
CA LYS A 283 -12.65 22.04 20.85
C LYS A 283 -11.42 22.95 20.81
N GLN A 284 -10.49 22.77 21.77
CA GLN A 284 -9.24 23.53 21.82
C GLN A 284 -8.35 23.32 20.62
N ILE A 285 -8.18 22.05 20.18
CA ILE A 285 -7.32 21.73 19.03
C ILE A 285 -7.91 22.21 17.73
N SER A 286 -9.25 22.16 17.56
CA SER A 286 -9.93 22.65 16.37
C SER A 286 -10.16 24.17 16.33
N GLN A 287 -9.93 24.85 17.45
CA GLN A 287 -10.14 26.29 17.53
C GLN A 287 -9.09 27.01 16.67
N ASP A 288 -9.57 27.86 15.76
CA ASP A 288 -8.76 28.71 14.87
C ASP A 288 -7.80 27.93 13.94
N ARG A 289 -8.02 26.62 13.71
CA ARG A 289 -7.22 25.77 12.83
C ARG A 289 -8.09 25.10 11.77
N ASN A 290 -7.70 25.24 10.52
CA ASN A 290 -8.33 24.54 9.40
C ASN A 290 -7.72 23.15 9.24
N ILE A 291 -8.09 22.22 10.14
CA ILE A 291 -7.59 20.82 10.13
C ILE A 291 -8.42 20.01 9.15
N GLY A 292 -7.79 19.23 8.26
CA GLY A 292 -8.47 18.39 7.28
C GLY A 292 -9.36 17.32 7.94
N SER A 293 -8.87 16.66 8.98
CA SER A 293 -9.68 15.85 9.89
C SER A 293 -9.02 15.72 11.25
N LEU A 294 -9.82 15.62 12.32
CA LEU A 294 -9.33 15.38 13.68
C LEU A 294 -10.00 14.15 14.28
N GLU A 295 -9.19 13.16 14.58
CA GLU A 295 -9.57 11.95 15.30
C GLU A 295 -8.83 11.90 16.64
N ILE A 296 -9.54 11.69 17.75
CA ILE A 296 -8.93 11.45 19.06
C ILE A 296 -9.20 9.99 19.42
N ARG A 297 -8.14 9.23 19.61
CA ARG A 297 -8.21 7.81 19.99
C ARG A 297 -7.66 7.61 21.39
N GLN A 298 -8.48 7.03 22.23
CA GLN A 298 -8.02 6.53 23.52
C GLN A 298 -7.26 5.21 23.31
N GLN A 299 -6.00 5.20 23.65
CA GLN A 299 -5.24 3.97 23.75
C GLN A 299 -5.61 3.31 25.07
N LYS A 300 -6.45 2.26 25.02
CA LYS A 300 -6.57 1.37 26.18
C LYS A 300 -5.17 0.79 26.39
N LYS A 301 -4.57 0.97 27.55
CA LYS A 301 -3.43 0.14 27.97
C LYS A 301 -3.85 -1.28 27.68
N SER A 302 -3.16 -1.97 26.79
CA SER A 302 -3.49 -3.34 26.50
C SER A 302 -3.32 -4.09 27.81
N LEU A 303 -4.41 -4.68 28.29
CA LEU A 303 -4.37 -5.65 29.38
C LEU A 303 -3.31 -6.72 29.12
N GLU A 304 -2.99 -6.97 27.84
CA GLU A 304 -1.89 -7.83 27.40
C GLU A 304 -0.50 -7.35 27.86
N LYS A 305 -0.21 -6.05 27.89
CA LYS A 305 1.09 -5.57 28.41
C LYS A 305 1.17 -5.68 29.93
N GLU A 306 0.10 -5.38 30.63
CA GLU A 306 0.01 -5.64 32.09
C GLU A 306 0.01 -7.15 32.40
N LEU A 307 -0.61 -7.98 31.54
CA LEU A 307 -0.58 -9.44 31.67
C LEU A 307 0.80 -10.00 31.33
N ILE A 308 1.50 -9.45 30.31
CA ILE A 308 2.86 -9.89 29.95
C ILE A 308 3.89 -9.40 30.98
N ASP A 309 3.76 -8.19 31.51
CA ASP A 309 4.65 -7.70 32.57
C ASP A 309 4.36 -8.38 33.92
N ASN A 310 3.11 -8.74 34.20
CA ASN A 310 2.75 -9.57 35.34
C ASN A 310 3.05 -11.07 35.09
N ALA A 311 2.95 -11.59 33.86
CA ALA A 311 3.30 -12.97 33.52
C ALA A 311 4.80 -13.25 33.57
N LYS A 312 5.65 -12.24 33.42
CA LYS A 312 7.09 -12.35 33.67
C LYS A 312 7.42 -12.50 35.18
N SER A 313 6.48 -12.20 36.05
CA SER A 313 6.64 -12.35 37.51
C SER A 313 5.98 -13.60 38.09
N ILE A 314 5.16 -14.33 37.30
CA ILE A 314 4.42 -15.49 37.77
C ILE A 314 4.58 -16.59 36.74
N LEU A 315 5.44 -17.56 37.03
CA LEU A 315 5.52 -18.83 36.31
C LEU A 315 4.21 -19.63 36.58
N PHE A 316 3.15 -19.34 35.81
CA PHE A 316 1.97 -20.19 35.81
C PHE A 316 2.29 -21.50 35.06
N LYS A 317 2.02 -22.61 35.68
CA LYS A 317 1.93 -23.90 34.99
C LYS A 317 0.69 -23.83 34.08
N GLU A 318 0.81 -24.33 32.85
CA GLU A 318 -0.27 -24.33 31.85
C GLU A 318 -1.58 -24.91 32.39
N ASP A 319 -1.49 -25.90 33.27
CA ASP A 319 -2.59 -26.51 33.98
C ASP A 319 -3.44 -25.55 34.83
N GLU A 320 -2.80 -24.60 35.52
CA GLU A 320 -3.46 -23.57 36.34
C GLU A 320 -4.18 -22.52 35.50
N MET A 321 -3.67 -22.23 34.31
CA MET A 321 -4.32 -21.31 33.36
C MET A 321 -5.62 -21.89 32.81
N ILE A 322 -5.65 -23.19 32.50
CA ILE A 322 -6.84 -23.88 32.00
C ILE A 322 -7.92 -23.91 33.06
N GLU A 323 -7.57 -24.21 34.29
CA GLU A 323 -8.51 -24.23 35.41
C GLU A 323 -9.12 -22.85 35.67
N GLN A 324 -8.31 -21.78 35.75
CA GLN A 324 -8.80 -20.43 35.91
C GLN A 324 -9.65 -19.93 34.74
N TYR A 325 -9.34 -20.33 33.52
CA TYR A 325 -10.14 -19.98 32.33
C TYR A 325 -11.53 -20.64 32.42
N VAL A 326 -11.58 -21.90 32.73
CA VAL A 326 -12.85 -22.63 32.84
C VAL A 326 -13.72 -22.11 34.00
N GLU A 327 -13.09 -21.69 35.12
CA GLU A 327 -13.81 -21.05 36.23
C GLU A 327 -14.38 -19.67 35.82
N LYS A 328 -13.65 -18.88 35.01
CA LYS A 328 -14.03 -17.53 34.63
C LYS A 328 -15.10 -17.48 33.52
N VAL A 329 -15.12 -18.45 32.60
CA VAL A 329 -16.09 -18.50 31.49
C VAL A 329 -17.48 -18.90 31.96
N GLY A 330 -17.60 -19.47 33.17
CA GLY A 330 -18.88 -19.80 33.79
C GLY A 330 -19.54 -21.06 33.24
N ASP A 331 -20.56 -21.45 33.94
CA ASP A 331 -21.29 -22.69 33.74
C ASP A 331 -22.32 -22.51 32.61
N ASN A 332 -21.95 -22.81 31.37
CA ASN A 332 -22.87 -22.87 30.22
C ASN A 332 -23.54 -24.27 30.09
N GLY A 333 -23.74 -25.01 31.21
CA GLY A 333 -24.33 -26.33 31.21
C GLY A 333 -23.36 -27.44 30.79
N LEU A 334 -22.05 -27.15 30.73
CA LEU A 334 -21.00 -28.08 30.41
C LEU A 334 -20.26 -28.53 31.67
N ASP A 335 -19.89 -29.80 31.74
CA ASP A 335 -19.13 -30.40 32.82
C ASP A 335 -17.71 -29.76 32.91
N LYS A 336 -17.47 -29.00 33.95
CA LYS A 336 -16.20 -28.27 34.17
C LYS A 336 -15.00 -29.20 34.24
N GLU A 337 -15.11 -30.32 34.92
CA GLU A 337 -14.01 -31.29 35.07
C GLU A 337 -13.62 -31.86 33.70
N LYS A 338 -14.64 -32.09 32.85
CA LYS A 338 -14.43 -32.59 31.50
C LYS A 338 -13.78 -31.56 30.60
N LEU A 339 -14.16 -30.29 30.73
CA LEU A 339 -13.53 -29.18 29.99
C LEU A 339 -12.06 -28.98 30.37
N ILE A 340 -11.74 -29.00 31.67
CA ILE A 340 -10.37 -28.91 32.17
C ILE A 340 -9.52 -30.08 31.63
N ARG A 341 -10.07 -31.29 31.70
CA ARG A 341 -9.37 -32.47 31.19
C ARG A 341 -9.11 -32.43 29.70
N ILE A 342 -10.06 -31.94 28.89
CA ILE A 342 -9.90 -31.79 27.46
C ILE A 342 -8.86 -30.69 27.15
N GLY A 343 -8.91 -29.56 27.85
CA GLY A 343 -7.94 -28.48 27.71
C GLY A 343 -6.49 -28.93 27.95
N LYS A 344 -6.27 -29.69 29.04
CA LYS A 344 -4.95 -30.26 29.34
C LYS A 344 -4.47 -31.24 28.27
N LEU A 345 -5.35 -32.08 27.77
CA LEU A 345 -5.04 -33.05 26.68
C LEU A 345 -4.69 -32.36 25.34
N ILE A 346 -5.26 -31.21 25.06
CA ILE A 346 -4.94 -30.43 23.85
C ILE A 346 -3.53 -29.82 23.98
N CYS A 347 -3.22 -29.21 25.13
CA CYS A 347 -1.87 -28.63 25.37
C CYS A 347 -0.77 -29.70 25.32
N GLU A 348 -1.01 -30.89 25.84
CA GLU A 348 -0.05 -32.02 25.78
C GLU A 348 0.22 -32.55 24.34
N ARG A 349 -0.70 -32.31 23.39
CA ARG A 349 -0.57 -32.74 21.98
C ARG A 349 0.14 -31.75 21.08
N GLU A 350 0.16 -30.48 21.44
CA GLU A 350 0.88 -29.44 20.63
C GLU A 350 2.36 -29.36 20.98
N ILE A 351 2.84 -30.05 22.02
CA ILE A 351 4.25 -30.07 22.44
C ILE A 351 5.02 -31.29 21.85
N LYS A 352 4.40 -32.09 21.03
CA LYS A 352 5.03 -33.19 20.28
C LYS A 352 5.03 -32.90 18.79
#